data_e535efebf1c8c52aecc029e9052cca3a
#
_entry.id   e535efebf1c8c52aecc029e9052cca3a
#
_cell.length_a   1.000
_cell.length_b   1.000
_cell.length_c   1.000
_cell.angle_alpha   90.00
_cell.angle_beta   90.00
_cell.angle_gamma   90.00
#
_symmetry.space_group_name_H-M   'P 1'
#
loop_
_entity.id
_entity.type
_entity.pdbx_description
1 polymer ?
#
loop_
_entity_poly.entity_id
_entity_poly.type
_entity_poly.pdbx_seq_one_letter_code
_entity_poly.pdbx_strand_id
1 'polypeptide(L)'
;MTKREKGGFAMTAIQFATNSLPFHLFQDYMNLTVTFLKYSNNYENQKDNFLIQYAREDDNYYAVQLIKALEIGPSGLLKSIFTDYWNYMCQFGIAENTEHYFGGLCMNGNELIEKYRNQDGSRNEFVYKLVMAYVEWKGYEMNQKSVVAA
;
A
#
# COMPACT_ATOMS: atom_id res chain seq x y z
N MET A 1 -7.55 -26.31 8.21
CA MET A 1 -7.15 -25.62 8.24
C MET A 1 -6.90 -25.27 8.29
N THR A 2 -7.09 -25.19 8.22
CA THR A 2 -6.76 -24.46 8.21
C THR A 2 -6.67 -24.00 8.39
N LYS A 3 -7.09 -23.94 8.37
CA LYS A 3 -6.83 -23.18 8.48
C LYS A 3 -6.33 -22.72 8.97
N ARG A 4 -6.43 -22.84 9.12
CA ARG A 4 -5.83 -22.24 9.57
C ARG A 4 -5.18 -21.85 9.84
N GLU A 5 -5.10 -21.87 9.92
CA GLU A 5 -4.29 -21.42 10.20
C GLU A 5 -4.12 -20.98 10.17
N LYS A 6 -3.37 -21.26 10.63
CA LYS A 6 -3.45 -20.16 10.15
C LYS A 6 -4.00 -18.95 10.87
N GLY A 7 -4.04 -18.94 12.11
CA GLY A 7 -4.73 -17.94 12.90
C GLY A 7 -4.14 -16.56 12.78
N GLY A 8 -2.81 -16.40 12.87
CA GLY A 8 -2.17 -15.10 12.78
C GLY A 8 -2.43 -14.39 11.46
N PHE A 9 -2.41 -15.13 10.40
CA PHE A 9 -2.68 -14.56 9.09
C PHE A 9 -4.13 -14.09 9.00
N ALA A 10 -5.06 -14.87 9.53
CA ALA A 10 -6.47 -14.51 9.51
C ALA A 10 -6.71 -13.21 10.30
N MET A 11 -6.02 -13.05 11.43
CA MET A 11 -6.14 -11.83 12.23
C MET A 11 -5.70 -10.61 11.46
N THR A 12 -4.58 -10.71 10.74
CA THR A 12 -4.07 -9.60 9.94
C THR A 12 -5.07 -9.22 8.85
N ALA A 13 -5.65 -10.21 8.18
CA ALA A 13 -6.63 -9.94 7.14
C ALA A 13 -7.88 -9.27 7.70
N ILE A 14 -8.29 -9.65 8.92
CA ILE A 14 -9.47 -9.08 9.56
C ILE A 14 -9.27 -7.59 9.83
N GLN A 15 -8.05 -7.15 10.12
CA GLN A 15 -7.78 -5.75 10.40
C GLN A 15 -8.09 -4.84 9.23
N PHE A 16 -8.09 -5.37 8.01
CA PHE A 16 -8.46 -4.61 6.83
C PHE A 16 -9.79 -5.13 6.29
N ALA A 17 -10.82 -5.07 7.14
CA ALA A 17 -12.15 -5.47 6.74
C ALA A 17 -12.66 -4.57 5.60
N THR A 18 -13.72 -5.02 4.93
CA THR A 18 -14.23 -4.35 3.75
C THR A 18 -14.72 -2.93 4.00
N ASN A 19 -14.94 -2.57 5.28
CA ASN A 19 -15.34 -1.20 5.62
C ASN A 19 -14.20 -0.38 6.22
N SER A 20 -12.98 -0.91 6.19
CA SER A 20 -11.82 -0.20 6.74
C SER A 20 -11.31 0.86 5.74
N LEU A 21 -10.68 1.90 6.27
CA LEU A 21 -10.10 2.93 5.43
C LEU A 21 -9.05 2.38 4.47
N PRO A 22 -8.08 1.54 4.91
CA PRO A 22 -7.09 1.02 3.96
C PRO A 22 -7.72 0.20 2.84
N PHE A 23 -8.77 -0.56 3.12
CA PHE A 23 -9.45 -1.33 2.09
C PHE A 23 -10.10 -0.41 1.06
N HIS A 24 -10.85 0.58 1.52
CA HIS A 24 -11.53 1.51 0.61
C HIS A 24 -10.54 2.32 -0.22
N LEU A 25 -9.50 2.80 0.42
CA LEU A 25 -8.49 3.59 -0.26
C LEU A 25 -7.81 2.76 -1.34
N PHE A 26 -7.43 1.52 -1.03
CA PHE A 26 -6.77 0.66 -1.99
C PHE A 26 -7.71 0.27 -3.14
N GLN A 27 -8.97 -0.01 -2.83
CA GLN A 27 -9.96 -0.33 -3.85
C GLN A 27 -10.16 0.85 -4.81
N ASP A 28 -10.28 2.06 -4.26
CA ASP A 28 -10.42 3.25 -5.07
C ASP A 28 -9.17 3.50 -5.90
N TYR A 29 -8.00 3.19 -5.34
CA TYR A 29 -6.74 3.32 -6.09
C TYR A 29 -6.68 2.34 -7.26
N MET A 30 -7.13 1.10 -7.06
CA MET A 30 -7.18 0.14 -8.16
C MET A 30 -8.10 0.62 -9.28
N ASN A 31 -9.25 1.19 -8.91
CA ASN A 31 -10.17 1.74 -9.90
C ASN A 31 -9.55 2.92 -10.63
N LEU A 32 -8.83 3.76 -9.90
CA LEU A 32 -8.13 4.89 -10.51
C LEU A 32 -7.04 4.42 -11.48
N THR A 33 -6.37 3.31 -11.15
CA THR A 33 -5.37 2.72 -12.03
C THR A 33 -6.01 2.28 -13.35
N VAL A 34 -7.19 1.66 -13.30
CA VAL A 34 -7.91 1.28 -14.52
C VAL A 34 -8.25 2.52 -15.33
N THR A 35 -8.70 3.58 -14.67
CA THR A 35 -9.02 4.84 -15.36
C THR A 35 -7.79 5.40 -16.04
N PHE A 36 -6.65 5.39 -15.35
CA PHE A 36 -5.39 5.88 -15.91
C PHE A 36 -5.01 5.11 -17.18
N LEU A 37 -5.16 3.79 -17.17
CA LEU A 37 -4.72 2.94 -18.27
C LEU A 37 -5.69 2.91 -19.45
N LYS A 38 -7.00 2.95 -19.17
CA LYS A 38 -8.01 2.70 -20.20
C LYS A 38 -8.86 3.92 -20.54
N TYR A 39 -8.99 4.87 -19.61
CA TYR A 39 -9.88 6.02 -19.77
C TYR A 39 -9.17 7.30 -19.42
N SER A 40 -8.03 7.52 -20.07
CA SER A 40 -7.13 8.62 -19.70
C SER A 40 -7.79 10.00 -19.76
N ASN A 41 -8.83 10.18 -20.57
CA ASN A 41 -9.55 11.45 -20.62
C ASN A 41 -10.24 11.79 -19.30
N ASN A 42 -10.54 10.76 -18.50
CA ASN A 42 -11.23 10.93 -17.22
C ASN A 42 -10.26 10.93 -16.03
N TYR A 43 -8.98 10.67 -16.29
CA TYR A 43 -8.04 10.46 -15.19
C TYR A 43 -7.89 11.68 -14.29
N GLU A 44 -7.69 12.87 -14.86
CA GLU A 44 -7.46 14.08 -14.04
C GLU A 44 -8.63 14.35 -13.10
N ASN A 45 -9.84 14.21 -13.61
CA ASN A 45 -11.02 14.42 -12.81
C ASN A 45 -11.15 13.37 -11.70
N GLN A 46 -10.89 12.12 -12.02
CA GLN A 46 -10.97 11.04 -11.05
C GLN A 46 -9.85 11.14 -10.02
N LYS A 47 -8.67 11.57 -10.44
CA LYS A 47 -7.55 11.82 -9.52
C LYS A 47 -7.92 12.90 -8.51
N ASP A 48 -8.50 14.00 -8.97
CA ASP A 48 -8.91 15.07 -8.08
C ASP A 48 -9.94 14.58 -7.06
N ASN A 49 -10.91 13.78 -7.51
CA ASN A 49 -11.91 13.20 -6.62
C ASN A 49 -11.27 12.29 -5.57
N PHE A 50 -10.30 11.48 -5.99
CA PHE A 50 -9.57 10.60 -5.09
C PHE A 50 -8.85 11.40 -4.00
N LEU A 51 -8.15 12.44 -4.41
CA LEU A 51 -7.39 13.27 -3.45
C LEU A 51 -8.31 14.03 -2.51
N ILE A 52 -9.48 14.48 -3.00
CA ILE A 52 -10.47 15.15 -2.14
C ILE A 52 -11.02 14.15 -1.11
N GLN A 53 -11.33 12.94 -1.55
CA GLN A 53 -11.89 11.92 -0.66
C GLN A 53 -10.91 11.53 0.45
N TYR A 54 -9.62 11.54 0.15
CA TYR A 54 -8.58 11.14 1.11
C TYR A 54 -7.72 12.35 1.49
N ALA A 55 -8.41 13.48 1.78
CA ALA A 55 -7.72 14.73 2.09
C ALA A 55 -7.34 14.88 3.56
N ARG A 56 -7.72 13.94 4.43
CA ARG A 56 -7.35 14.01 5.85
C ARG A 56 -5.83 13.97 5.97
N GLU A 57 -5.31 14.77 6.89
CA GLU A 57 -3.88 14.96 7.04
C GLU A 57 -3.12 13.64 7.14
N ASP A 58 -3.64 12.69 7.92
CA ASP A 58 -2.97 11.42 8.17
C ASP A 58 -2.87 10.55 6.94
N ASP A 59 -3.86 10.64 6.04
CA ASP A 59 -3.99 9.74 4.90
C ASP A 59 -3.58 10.40 3.60
N ASN A 60 -3.59 11.73 3.57
CA ASN A 60 -3.36 12.46 2.32
C ASN A 60 -1.96 12.22 1.76
N TYR A 61 -0.95 12.19 2.63
CA TYR A 61 0.41 11.94 2.18
C TYR A 61 0.49 10.59 1.45
N TYR A 62 -0.11 9.56 2.03
CA TYR A 62 -0.11 8.24 1.42
C TYR A 62 -0.84 8.26 0.06
N ALA A 63 -2.01 8.89 0.02
CA ALA A 63 -2.79 9.00 -1.23
C ALA A 63 -1.98 9.71 -2.31
N VAL A 64 -1.28 10.79 -1.97
CA VAL A 64 -0.43 11.52 -2.92
C VAL A 64 0.70 10.63 -3.43
N GLN A 65 1.33 9.85 -2.53
CA GLN A 65 2.42 8.96 -2.95
C GLN A 65 1.92 7.86 -3.88
N LEU A 66 0.71 7.35 -3.67
CA LEU A 66 0.10 6.37 -4.57
C LEU A 66 -0.14 6.97 -5.96
N ILE A 67 -0.58 8.23 -6.01
CA ILE A 67 -0.74 8.91 -7.30
C ILE A 67 0.60 9.05 -7.99
N LYS A 68 1.65 9.42 -7.26
CA LYS A 68 2.99 9.53 -7.86
C LYS A 68 3.46 8.18 -8.41
N ALA A 69 3.17 7.09 -7.71
CA ALA A 69 3.51 5.75 -8.21
C ALA A 69 2.78 5.47 -9.52
N LEU A 70 1.50 5.78 -9.56
CA LEU A 70 0.69 5.54 -10.75
C LEU A 70 1.25 6.31 -11.95
N GLU A 71 1.68 7.54 -11.73
CA GLU A 71 2.17 8.40 -12.81
C GLU A 71 3.58 8.04 -13.27
N ILE A 72 4.34 7.28 -12.49
CA ILE A 72 5.59 6.68 -12.96
C ILE A 72 5.29 5.70 -14.10
N GLY A 73 4.20 4.97 -13.99
CA GLY A 73 3.76 4.02 -14.99
C GLY A 73 3.70 2.61 -14.44
N PRO A 74 2.49 2.06 -14.31
CA PRO A 74 2.33 0.70 -13.84
C PRO A 74 2.87 -0.31 -14.85
N SER A 75 3.40 -1.41 -14.33
CA SER A 75 3.93 -2.47 -15.17
C SER A 75 2.82 -3.44 -15.59
N GLY A 76 3.16 -4.34 -16.51
CA GLY A 76 2.22 -5.32 -17.02
C GLY A 76 1.79 -6.40 -16.03
N LEU A 77 2.38 -6.45 -14.83
CA LEU A 77 2.06 -7.48 -13.83
C LEU A 77 1.17 -6.92 -12.73
N LEU A 78 0.27 -6.01 -13.07
CA LEU A 78 -0.54 -5.31 -12.09
C LEU A 78 -1.31 -6.22 -11.15
N LYS A 79 -1.92 -7.28 -11.67
CA LYS A 79 -2.73 -8.16 -10.82
C LYS A 79 -1.85 -8.81 -9.74
N SER A 80 -0.69 -9.31 -10.12
CA SER A 80 0.24 -9.91 -9.17
C SER A 80 0.77 -8.87 -8.19
N ILE A 81 1.15 -7.71 -8.70
CA ILE A 81 1.68 -6.63 -7.86
C ILE A 81 0.65 -6.21 -6.81
N PHE A 82 -0.59 -5.98 -7.24
CA PHE A 82 -1.63 -5.54 -6.31
C PHE A 82 -2.01 -6.63 -5.31
N THR A 83 -2.02 -7.89 -5.73
CA THR A 83 -2.28 -9.00 -4.80
C THR A 83 -1.20 -9.07 -3.74
N ASP A 84 0.07 -9.02 -4.15
CA ASP A 84 1.18 -9.09 -3.21
C ASP A 84 1.24 -7.85 -2.32
N TYR A 85 0.95 -6.68 -2.88
CA TYR A 85 0.96 -5.45 -2.11
C TYR A 85 -0.15 -5.46 -1.05
N TRP A 86 -1.35 -5.91 -1.42
CA TRP A 86 -2.46 -6.02 -0.46
C TRP A 86 -2.12 -6.99 0.67
N ASN A 87 -1.52 -8.14 0.33
CA ASN A 87 -1.10 -9.09 1.36
C ASN A 87 -0.05 -8.50 2.28
N TYR A 88 0.87 -7.73 1.72
CA TYR A 88 1.87 -7.02 2.50
C TYR A 88 1.21 -6.01 3.45
N MET A 89 0.27 -5.22 2.96
CA MET A 89 -0.45 -4.27 3.79
C MET A 89 -1.19 -4.98 4.92
N CYS A 90 -1.85 -6.09 4.62
CA CYS A 90 -2.58 -6.85 5.64
C CYS A 90 -1.65 -7.39 6.72
N GLN A 91 -0.48 -7.85 6.32
CA GLN A 91 0.48 -8.42 7.27
C GLN A 91 0.99 -7.37 8.26
N PHE A 92 1.10 -6.13 7.83
CA PHE A 92 1.64 -5.05 8.64
C PHE A 92 0.58 -3.97 8.92
N GLY A 93 -0.68 -4.39 9.05
CA GLY A 93 -1.80 -3.47 9.15
C GLY A 93 -1.86 -2.68 10.44
N ILE A 94 -1.46 -3.28 11.57
CA ILE A 94 -1.43 -2.58 12.85
C ILE A 94 0.02 -2.19 13.16
N ALA A 95 0.29 -0.90 13.13
CA ALA A 95 1.63 -0.38 13.42
C ALA A 95 1.95 -0.58 14.89
N GLU A 96 3.17 -1.00 15.17
CA GLU A 96 3.70 -1.13 16.53
C GLU A 96 5.03 -0.40 16.59
N ASN A 97 5.28 0.33 17.66
CA ASN A 97 6.55 1.04 17.78
C ASN A 97 7.60 0.10 18.37
N THR A 98 8.03 -0.88 17.58
CA THR A 98 9.04 -1.87 17.95
C THR A 98 9.99 -2.08 16.78
N GLU A 99 11.24 -2.45 17.12
CA GLU A 99 12.21 -2.80 16.09
C GLU A 99 11.75 -4.03 15.28
N HIS A 100 11.10 -4.97 15.95
CA HIS A 100 10.61 -6.17 15.29
C HIS A 100 9.60 -5.83 14.20
N TYR A 101 8.63 -4.97 14.51
CA TYR A 101 7.63 -4.57 13.52
C TYR A 101 8.28 -3.81 12.37
N PHE A 102 9.09 -2.81 12.68
CA PHE A 102 9.70 -1.99 11.64
C PHE A 102 10.67 -2.78 10.78
N GLY A 103 11.46 -3.66 11.42
CA GLY A 103 12.38 -4.53 10.69
C GLY A 103 11.65 -5.45 9.72
N GLY A 104 10.54 -6.04 10.17
CA GLY A 104 9.71 -6.89 9.31
C GLY A 104 9.09 -6.11 8.17
N LEU A 105 8.57 -4.91 8.47
CA LEU A 105 7.98 -4.05 7.47
C LEU A 105 8.98 -3.72 6.35
N CYS A 106 10.19 -3.36 6.72
CA CYS A 106 11.22 -3.00 5.74
C CYS A 106 11.72 -4.23 4.98
N MET A 107 11.94 -5.34 5.68
CA MET A 107 12.47 -6.55 5.06
C MET A 107 11.48 -7.14 4.05
N ASN A 108 10.22 -7.25 4.44
CA ASN A 108 9.20 -7.82 3.55
C ASN A 108 8.90 -6.87 2.39
N GLY A 109 8.97 -5.56 2.64
CA GLY A 109 8.85 -4.59 1.56
C GLY A 109 9.96 -4.72 0.56
N ASN A 110 11.20 -4.92 1.03
CA ASN A 110 12.32 -5.11 0.14
C ASN A 110 12.18 -6.40 -0.68
N GLU A 111 11.68 -7.47 -0.06
CA GLU A 111 11.43 -8.71 -0.79
C GLU A 111 10.45 -8.49 -1.94
N LEU A 112 9.42 -7.68 -1.71
CA LEU A 112 8.45 -7.36 -2.73
C LEU A 112 9.10 -6.58 -3.88
N ILE A 113 9.94 -5.61 -3.54
CA ILE A 113 10.69 -4.83 -4.52
C ILE A 113 11.57 -5.74 -5.36
N GLU A 114 12.29 -6.67 -4.70
CA GLU A 114 13.19 -7.58 -5.41
C GLU A 114 12.44 -8.55 -6.31
N LYS A 115 11.27 -8.99 -5.88
CA LYS A 115 10.46 -9.92 -6.66
C LYS A 115 10.10 -9.36 -8.04
N TYR A 116 9.91 -8.05 -8.13
CA TYR A 116 9.43 -7.41 -9.35
C TYR A 116 10.49 -6.61 -10.08
N ARG A 117 11.77 -6.94 -9.89
CA ARG A 117 12.82 -6.30 -10.66
C ARG A 117 12.57 -6.49 -12.15
N ASN A 118 12.97 -5.51 -12.94
CA ASN A 118 12.87 -5.58 -14.39
C ASN A 118 13.84 -6.65 -14.92
N GLN A 119 13.63 -7.05 -16.17
CA GLN A 119 14.47 -8.10 -16.76
C GLN A 119 15.94 -7.72 -16.81
N ASP A 120 16.24 -6.42 -16.93
CA ASP A 120 17.62 -5.95 -16.96
C ASP A 120 18.24 -5.84 -15.57
N GLY A 121 17.51 -6.24 -14.53
CA GLY A 121 17.96 -6.19 -13.15
C GLY A 121 17.72 -4.88 -12.44
N SER A 122 17.19 -3.88 -13.13
CA SER A 122 16.89 -2.60 -12.49
C SER A 122 15.64 -2.70 -11.63
N ARG A 123 15.53 -1.78 -10.69
CA ARG A 123 14.40 -1.71 -9.78
C ARG A 123 13.13 -1.30 -10.54
N ASN A 124 12.02 -1.97 -10.23
CA ASN A 124 10.71 -1.57 -10.75
C ASN A 124 10.24 -0.36 -9.93
N GLU A 125 10.29 0.82 -10.52
CA GLU A 125 10.02 2.06 -9.80
C GLU A 125 8.57 2.15 -9.31
N PHE A 126 7.64 1.58 -10.04
CA PHE A 126 6.25 1.56 -9.60
C PHE A 126 6.11 0.77 -8.29
N VAL A 127 6.67 -0.43 -8.24
CA VAL A 127 6.61 -1.27 -7.03
C VAL A 127 7.37 -0.61 -5.88
N TYR A 128 8.54 -0.07 -6.17
CA TYR A 128 9.33 0.61 -5.16
C TYR A 128 8.53 1.75 -4.52
N LYS A 129 7.87 2.55 -5.34
CA LYS A 129 7.11 3.69 -4.84
C LYS A 129 5.92 3.23 -4.00
N LEU A 130 5.23 2.16 -4.43
CA LEU A 130 4.14 1.60 -3.63
C LEU A 130 4.60 1.15 -2.25
N VAL A 131 5.70 0.41 -2.21
CA VAL A 131 6.23 -0.10 -0.94
C VAL A 131 6.66 1.04 -0.04
N MET A 132 7.40 2.01 -0.59
CA MET A 132 7.88 3.13 0.21
C MET A 132 6.73 3.98 0.72
N ALA A 133 5.67 4.15 -0.06
CA ALA A 133 4.50 4.87 0.40
C ALA A 133 3.92 4.22 1.66
N TYR A 134 3.83 2.90 1.65
CA TYR A 134 3.27 2.19 2.80
C TYR A 134 4.21 2.23 4.01
N VAL A 135 5.51 2.05 3.77
CA VAL A 135 6.51 2.13 4.85
C VAL A 135 6.45 3.50 5.53
N GLU A 136 6.36 4.56 4.75
CA GLU A 136 6.29 5.92 5.30
C GLU A 136 4.99 6.14 6.08
N TRP A 137 3.89 5.64 5.56
CA TRP A 137 2.58 5.76 6.22
C TRP A 137 2.60 5.06 7.58
N LYS A 138 3.12 3.82 7.60
CA LYS A 138 3.20 3.07 8.85
C LYS A 138 4.26 3.63 9.79
N GLY A 139 5.33 4.17 9.25
CA GLY A 139 6.32 4.86 10.07
C GLY A 139 5.73 6.05 10.81
N TYR A 140 4.88 6.80 10.14
CA TYR A 140 4.15 7.90 10.77
C TYR A 140 3.27 7.39 11.91
N GLU A 141 2.51 6.32 11.67
CA GLU A 141 1.65 5.74 12.71
C GLU A 141 2.46 5.23 13.90
N MET A 142 3.63 4.63 13.64
CA MET A 142 4.51 4.19 14.72
C MET A 142 4.93 5.35 15.61
N ASN A 143 5.30 6.47 15.00
CA ASN A 143 5.72 7.65 15.74
C ASN A 143 4.56 8.23 16.55
N GLN A 144 3.35 8.19 16.04
CA GLN A 144 2.18 8.63 16.78
C GLN A 144 1.94 7.76 18.01
N LYS A 145 2.10 6.45 17.87
CA LYS A 145 1.96 5.53 19.00
C LYS A 145 3.03 5.77 20.06
N SER A 146 4.25 6.09 19.63
CA SER A 146 5.32 6.42 20.56
C SER A 146 4.96 7.64 21.40
N VAL A 147 4.43 8.68 20.75
CA VAL A 147 4.01 9.89 21.44
C VAL A 147 2.88 9.61 22.42
N VAL A 148 1.89 8.82 21.99
CA VAL A 148 0.75 8.48 22.84
C VAL A 148 1.20 7.63 24.04
N ALA A 149 2.12 6.70 23.82
CA ALA A 149 2.60 5.82 24.86
C ALA A 149 3.45 6.57 25.90
N ALA A 150 4.10 7.66 25.48
CA ALA A 150 4.91 8.45 26.39
C ALA A 150 4.04 9.28 27.31
#